data_10157b0420eafde60bb742d439ab2752
#
_entry.id   10157b0420eafde60bb742d439ab2752
#
_cell.length_a   1.000
_cell.length_b   1.000
_cell.length_c   1.000
_cell.angle_alpha   90.00
_cell.angle_beta   90.00
_cell.angle_gamma   90.00
#
_symmetry.space_group_name_H-M   'P 1'
#
loop_
_entity.id
_entity.type
_entity.pdbx_description
1 polymer ?
#
loop_
_entity_poly.entity_id
_entity_poly.type
_entity_poly.pdbx_seq_one_letter_code
_entity_poly.pdbx_strand_id
1 'polypeptide(L)'
;MKITLTRTFIALAVCLAFIGACLSPHAVQALTGVYYIVQENDSLSSISQTFHTSPARIELANYLTDNDPIFPGEKLLVPGFNGLSGTLTQIKIGLGDTPLSLMRHNHGDASAFTRINFLTSPDAIVVGQNLYTLTKDDAANTRLPVTDGMTGLELAAEQGLNPWTAAEYNSLSGPWDLIANDILYLPASGTAGSGDILPGVSALNLTALGQGKTAVFTATAAADAQLSGSLTFNVEDVDQEQEDQATTPPTPVNPANPPVLHDRYPLNLFANPDGTLGALQGVPRMTRVPGTASLLLTARTADGHSYSLQQNIQVKSEDYGYDSPMQVADNFVDPKVTVPEDDLVFKTVAPASPDKLWNGAIQPPTATPDCQTDTYGKLRSFNGSNFIYWHSGIDYCGAVGDKITAVADGTVIYTGQLDVRGNATIIDHGHGVYSGYYHQSKIEVSMGEQVKAGQEIGLIGDTGRVTGPHLHLDLFVGDVQVDSTDWLNGLYP
;
A
#
# COMPACT_ATOMS: atom_id res chain seq x y z
N MET A 1 13.89 -89.09 -26.12
CA MET A 1 12.97 -87.98 -25.89
C MET A 1 13.40 -87.12 -24.68
N LYS A 2 14.66 -86.64 -24.67
CA LYS A 2 15.21 -85.82 -23.55
C LYS A 2 16.11 -84.63 -24.03
N ILE A 3 16.07 -84.27 -25.30
CA ILE A 3 16.94 -83.18 -25.87
C ILE A 3 16.15 -81.98 -26.32
N THR A 4 14.81 -81.99 -26.32
CA THR A 4 13.99 -80.89 -26.86
C THR A 4 13.54 -79.91 -25.79
N LEU A 5 13.62 -80.25 -24.48
CA LEU A 5 13.18 -79.33 -23.39
C LEU A 5 14.22 -78.30 -22.96
N THR A 6 15.52 -78.63 -23.17
CA THR A 6 16.59 -77.72 -22.70
C THR A 6 16.86 -76.52 -23.58
N ARG A 7 16.52 -76.62 -24.89
CA ARG A 7 16.69 -75.49 -25.84
C ARG A 7 15.60 -74.41 -25.73
N THR A 8 14.40 -74.83 -25.34
CA THR A 8 13.26 -73.89 -25.15
C THR A 8 13.41 -73.03 -23.90
N PHE A 9 13.99 -73.58 -22.83
CA PHE A 9 14.25 -72.81 -21.60
C PHE A 9 15.37 -71.82 -21.75
N ILE A 10 16.42 -72.11 -22.55
CA ILE A 10 17.53 -71.18 -22.79
C ILE A 10 17.07 -70.01 -23.69
N ALA A 11 16.21 -70.26 -24.69
CA ALA A 11 15.66 -69.19 -25.53
C ALA A 11 14.69 -68.28 -24.71
N LEU A 12 13.91 -68.82 -23.80
CA LEU A 12 13.02 -68.03 -22.94
C LEU A 12 13.81 -67.21 -21.90
N ALA A 13 14.89 -67.75 -21.33
CA ALA A 13 15.75 -67.04 -20.38
C ALA A 13 16.55 -65.91 -21.03
N VAL A 14 16.98 -66.06 -22.29
CA VAL A 14 17.66 -65.03 -23.07
C VAL A 14 16.68 -63.92 -23.50
N CYS A 15 15.45 -64.25 -23.86
CA CYS A 15 14.44 -63.22 -24.17
C CYS A 15 14.01 -62.44 -22.90
N LEU A 16 13.89 -63.07 -21.76
CA LEU A 16 13.61 -62.39 -20.49
C LEU A 16 14.80 -61.51 -20.01
N ALA A 17 16.03 -61.92 -20.25
CA ALA A 17 17.19 -61.08 -19.99
C ALA A 17 17.31 -59.89 -20.90
N PHE A 18 16.88 -60.00 -22.17
CA PHE A 18 16.84 -58.84 -23.12
C PHE A 18 15.68 -57.90 -22.83
N ILE A 19 14.52 -58.37 -22.36
CA ILE A 19 13.42 -57.52 -21.93
C ILE A 19 13.77 -56.79 -20.61
N GLY A 20 14.52 -57.44 -19.74
CA GLY A 20 15.02 -56.80 -18.48
C GLY A 20 16.10 -55.74 -18.72
N ALA A 21 16.90 -55.86 -19.81
CA ALA A 21 17.92 -54.86 -20.16
C ALA A 21 17.34 -53.62 -20.86
N CYS A 22 16.13 -53.74 -21.45
CA CYS A 22 15.43 -52.60 -22.08
C CYS A 22 14.52 -51.82 -21.09
N LEU A 23 14.36 -52.33 -19.88
CA LEU A 23 13.63 -51.69 -18.78
C LEU A 23 14.58 -51.18 -17.67
N SER A 24 15.79 -50.77 -18.03
CA SER A 24 16.50 -49.86 -17.12
C SER A 24 15.60 -48.63 -16.94
N PRO A 25 15.14 -48.35 -15.70
CA PRO A 25 14.52 -47.06 -15.49
C PRO A 25 15.60 -46.05 -15.88
N HIS A 26 15.43 -45.38 -17.01
CA HIS A 26 16.12 -44.15 -17.20
C HIS A 26 15.69 -43.35 -15.97
N ALA A 27 16.62 -43.19 -15.02
CA ALA A 27 16.45 -42.21 -13.99
C ALA A 27 16.18 -40.91 -14.78
N VAL A 28 14.91 -40.49 -14.80
CA VAL A 28 14.54 -39.18 -15.24
C VAL A 28 15.36 -38.31 -14.33
N GLN A 29 16.52 -37.86 -14.80
CA GLN A 29 17.26 -36.83 -14.13
C GLN A 29 16.23 -35.71 -14.02
N ALA A 30 15.76 -35.47 -12.81
CA ALA A 30 14.92 -34.33 -12.55
C ALA A 30 15.71 -33.13 -13.12
N LEU A 31 15.19 -32.50 -14.14
CA LEU A 31 15.79 -31.33 -14.75
C LEU A 31 16.00 -30.36 -13.60
N THR A 32 17.25 -30.18 -13.19
CA THR A 32 17.60 -29.22 -12.12
C THR A 32 17.37 -27.83 -12.70
N GLY A 33 16.41 -27.10 -12.17
CA GLY A 33 16.09 -25.75 -12.63
C GLY A 33 15.03 -25.09 -11.77
N VAL A 34 14.71 -23.87 -12.11
CA VAL A 34 13.71 -23.06 -11.43
C VAL A 34 12.37 -23.25 -12.15
N TYR A 35 11.36 -23.69 -11.42
CA TYR A 35 10.04 -23.95 -11.93
C TYR A 35 9.03 -22.93 -11.44
N TYR A 36 8.14 -22.50 -12.33
CA TYR A 36 6.99 -21.68 -12.04
C TYR A 36 5.71 -22.49 -12.15
N ILE A 37 4.77 -22.29 -11.24
CA ILE A 37 3.42 -22.88 -11.33
C ILE A 37 2.50 -21.84 -11.94
N VAL A 38 1.96 -22.17 -13.10
CA VAL A 38 1.03 -21.29 -13.86
C VAL A 38 -0.17 -20.91 -13.00
N GLN A 39 -0.49 -19.65 -12.94
CA GLN A 39 -1.64 -19.10 -12.22
C GLN A 39 -2.81 -18.83 -13.15
N GLU A 40 -4.00 -18.56 -12.60
CA GLU A 40 -5.14 -18.09 -13.39
C GLU A 40 -4.80 -16.78 -14.13
N ASN A 41 -5.19 -16.70 -15.40
CA ASN A 41 -4.91 -15.57 -16.30
C ASN A 41 -3.44 -15.40 -16.76
N ASP A 42 -2.56 -16.34 -16.42
CA ASP A 42 -1.21 -16.34 -16.98
C ASP A 42 -1.19 -16.65 -18.47
N SER A 43 -0.20 -16.09 -19.13
CA SER A 43 0.20 -16.40 -20.50
C SER A 43 1.71 -16.56 -20.57
N LEU A 44 2.23 -17.26 -21.56
CA LEU A 44 3.69 -17.35 -21.77
C LEU A 44 4.32 -15.95 -21.93
N SER A 45 3.56 -15.00 -22.48
CA SER A 45 4.00 -13.61 -22.60
C SER A 45 4.12 -12.94 -21.23
N SER A 46 3.10 -13.04 -20.34
CA SER A 46 3.15 -12.44 -18.99
C SER A 46 4.24 -13.09 -18.14
N ILE A 47 4.36 -14.43 -18.18
CA ILE A 47 5.39 -15.16 -17.44
C ILE A 47 6.79 -14.76 -17.93
N SER A 48 6.98 -14.68 -19.26
CA SER A 48 8.28 -14.31 -19.83
C SER A 48 8.68 -12.87 -19.48
N GLN A 49 7.73 -11.96 -19.42
CA GLN A 49 7.94 -10.58 -18.99
C GLN A 49 8.34 -10.50 -17.51
N THR A 50 7.63 -11.25 -16.65
CA THR A 50 7.94 -11.32 -15.20
C THR A 50 9.36 -11.80 -14.94
N PHE A 51 9.85 -12.80 -15.68
CA PHE A 51 11.17 -13.40 -15.47
C PHE A 51 12.23 -12.94 -16.47
N HIS A 52 12.01 -11.82 -17.16
CA HIS A 52 12.96 -11.20 -18.08
C HIS A 52 13.56 -12.18 -19.10
N THR A 53 12.70 -13.05 -19.67
CA THR A 53 13.03 -14.02 -20.71
C THR A 53 12.15 -13.81 -21.95
N SER A 54 11.98 -14.80 -22.81
CA SER A 54 11.05 -14.72 -23.94
C SER A 54 10.13 -15.95 -23.98
N PRO A 55 8.91 -15.82 -24.54
CA PRO A 55 8.00 -16.95 -24.71
C PRO A 55 8.69 -18.12 -25.40
N ALA A 56 9.39 -17.90 -26.52
CA ALA A 56 10.11 -18.94 -27.25
C ALA A 56 11.17 -19.68 -26.41
N ARG A 57 11.81 -19.01 -25.46
CA ARG A 57 12.76 -19.68 -24.55
C ARG A 57 12.05 -20.54 -23.51
N ILE A 58 10.88 -20.13 -23.03
CA ILE A 58 10.05 -20.95 -22.14
C ILE A 58 9.52 -22.17 -22.89
N GLU A 59 9.00 -21.99 -24.10
CA GLU A 59 8.52 -23.05 -24.97
C GLU A 59 9.60 -24.10 -25.22
N LEU A 60 10.78 -23.65 -25.65
CA LEU A 60 11.92 -24.56 -25.88
C LEU A 60 12.32 -25.34 -24.62
N ALA A 61 12.34 -24.66 -23.44
CA ALA A 61 12.73 -25.28 -22.19
C ALA A 61 11.73 -26.35 -21.71
N ASN A 62 10.46 -26.23 -22.11
CA ASN A 62 9.35 -27.09 -21.70
C ASN A 62 8.83 -28.01 -22.82
N TYR A 63 9.51 -28.03 -23.97
CA TYR A 63 9.10 -28.83 -25.15
C TYR A 63 7.70 -28.46 -25.68
N LEU A 64 7.30 -27.18 -25.51
CA LEU A 64 6.06 -26.62 -26.03
C LEU A 64 6.26 -26.07 -27.45
N THR A 65 5.17 -26.00 -28.20
CA THR A 65 5.08 -25.34 -29.51
C THR A 65 4.25 -24.06 -29.41
N ASP A 66 4.36 -23.15 -30.38
CA ASP A 66 3.68 -21.84 -30.40
C ASP A 66 2.13 -21.91 -30.22
N ASN A 67 1.55 -23.11 -30.35
CA ASN A 67 0.10 -23.32 -30.25
C ASN A 67 -0.32 -24.14 -28.99
N ASP A 68 0.64 -24.54 -28.16
CA ASP A 68 0.31 -25.33 -26.99
C ASP A 68 -0.24 -24.39 -25.88
N PRO A 69 -1.48 -24.63 -25.39
CA PRO A 69 -2.01 -23.86 -24.29
C PRO A 69 -1.32 -24.24 -22.98
N ILE A 70 -1.13 -23.26 -22.12
CA ILE A 70 -0.73 -23.50 -20.72
C ILE A 70 -1.96 -23.43 -19.82
N PHE A 71 -1.95 -24.20 -18.73
CA PHE A 71 -3.09 -24.31 -17.82
C PHE A 71 -2.68 -23.96 -16.38
N PRO A 72 -3.57 -23.35 -15.58
CA PRO A 72 -3.34 -23.13 -14.16
C PRO A 72 -2.97 -24.43 -13.44
N GLY A 73 -1.91 -24.36 -12.61
CA GLY A 73 -1.33 -25.51 -11.91
C GLY A 73 -0.25 -26.26 -12.70
N GLU A 74 -0.05 -25.96 -13.96
CA GLU A 74 1.04 -26.53 -14.75
C GLU A 74 2.40 -25.99 -14.29
N LYS A 75 3.41 -26.88 -14.29
CA LYS A 75 4.74 -26.58 -13.82
C LYS A 75 5.68 -26.32 -15.01
N LEU A 76 6.09 -25.07 -15.19
CA LEU A 76 6.97 -24.64 -16.28
C LEU A 76 8.39 -24.37 -15.79
N LEU A 77 9.38 -24.92 -16.48
CA LEU A 77 10.80 -24.56 -16.28
C LEU A 77 11.05 -23.16 -16.84
N VAL A 78 11.54 -22.26 -15.97
CA VAL A 78 11.88 -20.89 -16.34
C VAL A 78 13.38 -20.81 -16.63
N PRO A 79 13.79 -20.55 -17.89
CA PRO A 79 15.21 -20.46 -18.26
C PRO A 79 15.84 -19.15 -17.76
N GLY A 80 17.14 -19.18 -17.49
CA GLY A 80 17.92 -17.99 -17.08
C GLY A 80 18.45 -18.03 -15.65
N PHE A 81 17.99 -18.94 -14.83
CA PHE A 81 18.38 -19.09 -13.42
C PHE A 81 19.43 -20.22 -13.23
N ASN A 82 20.53 -20.18 -14.00
CA ASN A 82 21.57 -21.20 -13.96
C ASN A 82 22.15 -21.34 -12.53
N GLY A 83 22.24 -22.59 -12.07
CA GLY A 83 22.75 -22.92 -10.73
C GLY A 83 21.70 -22.82 -9.62
N LEU A 84 20.47 -22.38 -9.93
CA LEU A 84 19.35 -22.41 -9.00
C LEU A 84 18.42 -23.60 -9.33
N SER A 85 17.78 -24.14 -8.32
CA SER A 85 16.77 -25.21 -8.47
C SER A 85 15.71 -25.11 -7.39
N GLY A 86 14.47 -25.41 -7.76
CA GLY A 86 13.32 -25.39 -6.85
C GLY A 86 12.06 -24.90 -7.56
N THR A 87 10.99 -24.74 -6.78
CA THR A 87 9.73 -24.20 -7.28
C THR A 87 9.55 -22.77 -6.75
N LEU A 88 9.21 -21.86 -7.65
CA LEU A 88 8.92 -20.46 -7.29
C LEU A 88 7.61 -20.38 -6.52
N THR A 89 7.65 -19.72 -5.38
CA THR A 89 6.48 -19.32 -4.61
C THR A 89 6.43 -17.82 -4.57
N GLN A 90 5.26 -17.25 -4.89
CA GLN A 90 5.05 -15.82 -4.78
C GLN A 90 4.81 -15.45 -3.31
N ILE A 91 5.50 -14.43 -2.85
CA ILE A 91 5.31 -13.83 -1.53
C ILE A 91 4.93 -12.37 -1.69
N LYS A 92 3.99 -11.90 -0.87
CA LYS A 92 3.64 -10.48 -0.81
C LYS A 92 4.45 -9.83 0.30
N ILE A 93 5.14 -8.75 -0.03
CA ILE A 93 5.95 -8.01 0.93
C ILE A 93 5.04 -7.29 1.93
N GLY A 94 5.23 -7.58 3.20
CA GLY A 94 4.54 -6.97 4.32
C GLY A 94 5.35 -5.88 5.02
N LEU A 95 4.71 -5.18 5.93
CA LEU A 95 5.41 -4.25 6.84
C LEU A 95 6.35 -5.04 7.75
N GLY A 96 7.57 -4.53 7.94
CA GLY A 96 8.63 -5.20 8.69
C GLY A 96 9.47 -6.18 7.88
N ASP A 97 9.12 -6.47 6.63
CA ASP A 97 9.93 -7.34 5.78
C ASP A 97 11.15 -6.59 5.25
N THR A 98 12.30 -7.20 5.37
CA THR A 98 13.55 -6.78 4.72
C THR A 98 14.04 -7.90 3.82
N PRO A 99 14.94 -7.64 2.82
CA PRO A 99 15.53 -8.70 2.01
C PRO A 99 16.12 -9.81 2.88
N LEU A 100 16.80 -9.41 3.93
CA LEU A 100 17.49 -10.32 4.83
C LEU A 100 16.50 -11.14 5.68
N SER A 101 15.43 -10.51 6.22
CA SER A 101 14.39 -11.21 6.98
C SER A 101 13.63 -12.21 6.09
N LEU A 102 13.29 -11.83 4.86
CA LEU A 102 12.62 -12.71 3.90
C LEU A 102 13.49 -13.91 3.53
N MET A 103 14.78 -13.72 3.36
CA MET A 103 15.72 -14.81 3.08
C MET A 103 15.84 -15.77 4.28
N ARG A 104 15.98 -15.23 5.48
CA ARG A 104 16.06 -16.04 6.71
C ARG A 104 14.77 -16.81 6.94
N HIS A 105 13.61 -16.13 6.77
CA HIS A 105 12.30 -16.79 6.91
C HIS A 105 12.13 -17.98 5.96
N ASN A 106 12.60 -17.86 4.73
CA ASN A 106 12.45 -18.91 3.71
C ASN A 106 13.67 -19.85 3.62
N HIS A 107 14.63 -19.80 4.55
CA HIS A 107 15.88 -20.56 4.52
C HIS A 107 16.59 -20.45 3.16
N GLY A 108 16.47 -19.28 2.53
CA GLY A 108 16.91 -19.02 1.18
C GLY A 108 18.37 -18.53 1.12
N ASP A 109 18.94 -18.64 -0.06
CA ASP A 109 20.18 -17.98 -0.42
C ASP A 109 19.87 -16.54 -0.86
N ALA A 110 20.55 -15.55 -0.25
CA ALA A 110 20.49 -14.14 -0.59
C ALA A 110 20.71 -13.88 -2.07
N SER A 111 21.69 -14.55 -2.63
CA SER A 111 22.03 -14.45 -4.05
C SER A 111 20.91 -15.02 -4.94
N ALA A 112 20.26 -16.11 -4.55
CA ALA A 112 19.13 -16.67 -5.26
C ALA A 112 17.93 -15.71 -5.24
N PHE A 113 17.58 -15.16 -4.08
CA PHE A 113 16.46 -14.25 -3.93
C PHE A 113 16.63 -12.96 -4.75
N THR A 114 17.81 -12.32 -4.66
CA THR A 114 18.10 -11.10 -5.43
C THR A 114 18.11 -11.36 -6.93
N ARG A 115 18.64 -12.51 -7.39
CA ARG A 115 18.68 -12.88 -8.81
C ARG A 115 17.31 -13.19 -9.37
N ILE A 116 16.43 -13.91 -8.64
CA ILE A 116 15.08 -14.28 -9.08
C ILE A 116 14.21 -13.02 -9.24
N ASN A 117 14.39 -12.05 -8.35
CA ASN A 117 13.59 -10.83 -8.33
C ASN A 117 14.27 -9.63 -8.99
N PHE A 118 15.45 -9.82 -9.60
CA PHE A 118 16.21 -8.76 -10.27
C PHE A 118 16.49 -7.54 -9.37
N LEU A 119 16.65 -7.77 -8.07
CA LEU A 119 16.90 -6.71 -7.10
C LEU A 119 18.33 -6.16 -7.24
N THR A 120 18.44 -4.86 -7.34
CA THR A 120 19.76 -4.17 -7.47
C THR A 120 20.23 -3.57 -6.15
N SER A 121 19.32 -3.40 -5.19
CA SER A 121 19.62 -2.91 -3.84
C SER A 121 18.61 -3.45 -2.83
N PRO A 122 18.94 -3.48 -1.53
CA PRO A 122 17.99 -3.81 -0.47
C PRO A 122 16.78 -2.87 -0.44
N ASP A 123 16.95 -1.60 -0.82
CA ASP A 123 15.88 -0.60 -0.85
C ASP A 123 14.90 -0.80 -2.01
N ALA A 124 15.20 -1.73 -2.93
CA ALA A 124 14.33 -2.08 -4.04
C ALA A 124 13.09 -2.90 -3.61
N ILE A 125 13.01 -3.31 -2.32
CA ILE A 125 11.84 -3.99 -1.79
C ILE A 125 10.79 -2.98 -1.36
N VAL A 126 9.56 -3.19 -1.85
CA VAL A 126 8.43 -2.28 -1.61
C VAL A 126 7.28 -3.05 -0.98
N VAL A 127 6.74 -2.55 0.14
CA VAL A 127 5.56 -3.13 0.80
C VAL A 127 4.37 -3.14 -0.15
N GLY A 128 3.70 -4.29 -0.21
CA GLY A 128 2.60 -4.52 -1.16
C GLY A 128 3.03 -5.13 -2.49
N GLN A 129 4.32 -5.14 -2.81
CA GLN A 129 4.89 -5.80 -3.98
C GLN A 129 4.83 -7.32 -3.83
N ASN A 130 4.69 -8.02 -4.96
CA ASN A 130 4.85 -9.46 -5.02
C ASN A 130 6.28 -9.79 -5.50
N LEU A 131 6.98 -10.60 -4.71
CA LEU A 131 8.28 -11.16 -5.07
C LEU A 131 8.21 -12.69 -5.07
N TYR A 132 9.26 -13.32 -5.58
CA TYR A 132 9.36 -14.77 -5.67
C TYR A 132 10.49 -15.31 -4.79
N THR A 133 10.22 -16.43 -4.12
CA THR A 133 11.23 -17.22 -3.41
C THR A 133 11.23 -18.65 -3.91
N LEU A 134 12.30 -19.40 -3.68
CA LEU A 134 12.34 -20.83 -3.90
C LEU A 134 11.81 -21.51 -2.66
N THR A 135 10.74 -22.30 -2.82
CA THR A 135 10.12 -23.04 -1.70
C THR A 135 11.09 -24.06 -1.14
N LYS A 136 11.29 -24.00 0.17
CA LYS A 136 11.76 -25.09 1.00
C LYS A 136 10.66 -25.43 1.98
N ASP A 137 10.57 -26.68 2.43
CA ASP A 137 9.57 -27.11 3.43
C ASP A 137 9.83 -26.37 4.74
N ASP A 138 8.91 -25.48 5.14
CA ASP A 138 9.09 -24.59 6.27
C ASP A 138 8.43 -25.09 7.54
N ALA A 139 9.21 -25.07 8.64
CA ALA A 139 8.66 -25.03 9.98
C ALA A 139 8.24 -23.57 10.31
N ALA A 140 7.17 -23.41 11.08
CA ALA A 140 6.78 -22.09 11.59
C ALA A 140 7.93 -21.47 12.40
N ASN A 141 8.23 -20.19 12.13
CA ASN A 141 9.35 -19.48 12.74
C ASN A 141 8.86 -18.40 13.71
N THR A 142 9.57 -18.22 14.82
CA THR A 142 9.39 -17.05 15.69
C THR A 142 10.35 -15.94 15.24
N ARG A 143 9.84 -14.75 15.03
CA ARG A 143 10.61 -13.57 14.68
C ARG A 143 11.05 -12.85 15.94
N LEU A 144 12.32 -12.44 16.00
CA LEU A 144 12.92 -11.81 17.16
C LEU A 144 13.83 -10.64 16.73
N PRO A 145 13.49 -9.40 17.07
CA PRO A 145 14.35 -8.25 16.80
C PRO A 145 15.58 -8.25 17.72
N VAL A 146 16.72 -7.88 17.16
CA VAL A 146 17.98 -7.72 17.90
C VAL A 146 18.04 -6.31 18.48
N THR A 147 18.07 -6.20 19.79
CA THR A 147 18.16 -4.90 20.49
C THR A 147 19.63 -4.45 20.68
N ASP A 148 19.82 -3.15 20.90
CA ASP A 148 21.16 -2.59 21.15
C ASP A 148 21.82 -3.24 22.37
N GLY A 149 23.11 -3.58 22.23
CA GLY A 149 23.88 -4.23 23.28
C GLY A 149 23.65 -5.73 23.44
N MET A 150 22.67 -6.31 22.71
CA MET A 150 22.41 -7.75 22.75
C MET A 150 23.44 -8.51 21.94
N THR A 151 23.98 -9.57 22.53
CA THR A 151 24.89 -10.49 21.84
C THR A 151 24.14 -11.75 21.38
N GLY A 152 24.66 -12.43 20.34
CA GLY A 152 24.06 -13.68 19.88
C GLY A 152 24.08 -14.79 20.93
N LEU A 153 25.01 -14.75 21.87
CA LEU A 153 25.07 -15.68 22.99
C LEU A 153 23.95 -15.42 23.99
N GLU A 154 23.73 -14.16 24.37
CA GLU A 154 22.66 -13.76 25.28
C GLU A 154 21.29 -14.08 24.69
N LEU A 155 21.08 -13.69 23.42
CA LEU A 155 19.84 -13.97 22.71
C LEU A 155 19.53 -15.47 22.65
N ALA A 156 20.51 -16.30 22.30
CA ALA A 156 20.34 -17.74 22.27
C ALA A 156 20.08 -18.32 23.66
N ALA A 157 20.74 -17.79 24.71
CA ALA A 157 20.53 -18.22 26.09
C ALA A 157 19.13 -17.88 26.57
N GLU A 158 18.63 -16.68 26.30
CA GLU A 158 17.25 -16.26 26.63
C GLU A 158 16.21 -17.16 25.97
N GLN A 159 16.46 -17.60 24.73
CA GLN A 159 15.59 -18.48 23.98
C GLN A 159 15.82 -19.97 24.25
N GLY A 160 16.77 -20.32 25.12
CA GLY A 160 17.11 -21.72 25.43
C GLY A 160 17.70 -22.49 24.23
N LEU A 161 18.33 -21.79 23.29
CA LEU A 161 18.88 -22.35 22.05
C LEU A 161 20.41 -22.43 22.10
N ASN A 162 20.95 -23.34 21.31
CA ASN A 162 22.37 -23.33 21.00
C ASN A 162 22.69 -22.14 20.08
N PRO A 163 23.65 -21.26 20.41
CA PRO A 163 23.99 -20.08 19.62
C PRO A 163 24.37 -20.38 18.16
N TRP A 164 25.05 -21.50 17.93
CA TRP A 164 25.44 -21.94 16.59
C TRP A 164 24.23 -22.43 15.78
N THR A 165 23.27 -23.11 16.43
CA THR A 165 22.01 -23.51 15.77
C THR A 165 21.19 -22.28 15.38
N ALA A 166 21.14 -21.26 16.24
CA ALA A 166 20.47 -19.99 15.90
C ALA A 166 21.17 -19.28 14.74
N ALA A 167 22.51 -19.26 14.71
CA ALA A 167 23.28 -18.67 13.63
C ALA A 167 23.08 -19.43 12.30
N GLU A 168 23.18 -20.75 12.31
CA GLU A 168 22.97 -21.61 11.13
C GLU A 168 21.56 -21.43 10.56
N TYR A 169 20.54 -21.41 11.43
CA TYR A 169 19.15 -21.22 11.04
C TYR A 169 18.91 -19.89 10.33
N ASN A 170 19.65 -18.84 10.70
CA ASN A 170 19.57 -17.52 10.11
C ASN A 170 20.63 -17.24 9.01
N SER A 171 21.36 -18.25 8.58
CA SER A 171 22.44 -18.13 7.59
C SER A 171 23.52 -17.10 7.99
N LEU A 172 23.82 -17.00 9.30
CA LEU A 172 24.91 -16.19 9.84
C LEU A 172 26.21 -17.00 9.86
N SER A 173 27.35 -16.33 9.74
CA SER A 173 28.68 -16.98 9.86
C SER A 173 29.00 -17.37 11.30
N GLY A 174 28.30 -16.81 12.27
CA GLY A 174 28.41 -17.14 13.68
C GLY A 174 27.54 -16.24 14.56
N PRO A 175 27.45 -16.55 15.87
CA PRO A 175 26.63 -15.78 16.82
C PRO A 175 27.07 -14.32 17.00
N TRP A 176 28.24 -13.94 16.47
CA TRP A 176 28.79 -12.58 16.49
C TRP A 176 28.36 -11.69 15.33
N ASP A 177 27.67 -12.24 14.33
CA ASP A 177 27.20 -11.52 13.13
C ASP A 177 25.85 -10.82 13.33
N LEU A 178 25.48 -10.53 14.57
CA LEU A 178 24.25 -9.81 14.90
C LEU A 178 24.47 -8.31 14.81
N ILE A 179 23.51 -7.64 14.21
CA ILE A 179 23.45 -6.18 14.11
C ILE A 179 22.19 -5.71 14.83
N ALA A 180 22.28 -4.67 15.64
CA ALA A 180 21.13 -4.04 16.26
C ALA A 180 20.07 -3.64 15.20
N ASN A 181 18.80 -3.81 15.51
CA ASN A 181 17.66 -3.69 14.62
C ASN A 181 17.55 -4.78 13.53
N ASP A 182 18.39 -5.80 13.58
CA ASP A 182 18.21 -6.98 12.71
C ASP A 182 17.10 -7.88 13.23
N ILE A 183 16.53 -8.69 12.35
CA ILE A 183 15.49 -9.66 12.70
C ILE A 183 16.04 -11.07 12.54
N LEU A 184 16.02 -11.83 13.62
CA LEU A 184 16.30 -13.27 13.61
C LEU A 184 15.00 -14.07 13.53
N TYR A 185 15.11 -15.23 12.94
CA TYR A 185 14.08 -16.26 12.96
C TYR A 185 14.56 -17.44 13.79
N LEU A 186 13.71 -17.95 14.64
CA LEU A 186 13.99 -19.09 15.49
C LEU A 186 13.00 -20.21 15.19
N PRO A 187 13.41 -21.49 15.30
CA PRO A 187 12.49 -22.60 15.12
C PRO A 187 11.34 -22.49 16.12
N ALA A 188 10.12 -22.40 15.64
CA ALA A 188 8.96 -22.33 16.52
C ALA A 188 8.58 -23.70 17.05
N SER A 189 8.37 -23.80 18.34
CA SER A 189 7.68 -24.93 18.94
C SER A 189 6.16 -24.72 18.84
N GLY A 190 5.58 -24.75 17.62
CA GLY A 190 4.15 -24.99 17.50
C GLY A 190 3.24 -24.00 16.79
N THR A 191 3.42 -22.71 16.69
CA THR A 191 2.54 -21.80 15.92
C THR A 191 3.32 -20.69 15.23
N ALA A 192 2.88 -20.35 14.01
CA ALA A 192 3.53 -19.38 13.15
C ALA A 192 3.87 -18.06 13.87
N GLY A 193 5.10 -17.71 13.77
CA GLY A 193 5.81 -16.50 14.03
C GLY A 193 5.08 -15.28 14.56
N SER A 194 4.94 -15.19 15.86
CA SER A 194 4.68 -13.95 16.55
C SER A 194 5.98 -13.53 17.24
N GLY A 195 6.73 -12.66 16.63
CA GLY A 195 7.81 -11.95 17.29
C GLY A 195 7.66 -10.48 17.00
N ASP A 196 8.33 -9.64 17.77
CA ASP A 196 8.30 -8.20 17.55
C ASP A 196 8.86 -7.83 16.17
N ILE A 197 8.27 -6.82 15.55
CA ILE A 197 8.74 -6.22 14.30
C ILE A 197 9.78 -5.15 14.59
N LEU A 198 9.52 -4.39 15.65
CA LEU A 198 10.43 -3.49 16.34
C LEU A 198 10.36 -3.83 17.81
N PRO A 199 11.40 -3.56 18.61
CA PRO A 199 11.34 -3.79 20.05
C PRO A 199 10.08 -3.18 20.68
N GLY A 200 9.27 -4.02 21.32
CA GLY A 200 7.98 -3.64 21.89
C GLY A 200 6.83 -3.45 20.90
N VAL A 201 6.99 -3.79 19.63
CA VAL A 201 5.93 -3.71 18.60
C VAL A 201 5.78 -5.05 17.91
N SER A 202 4.75 -5.80 18.27
CA SER A 202 4.55 -7.19 17.83
C SER A 202 3.78 -7.34 16.53
N ALA A 203 2.97 -6.35 16.17
CA ALA A 203 2.22 -6.38 14.91
C ALA A 203 2.09 -4.97 14.30
N LEU A 204 2.19 -4.93 12.99
CA LEU A 204 1.95 -3.74 12.18
C LEU A 204 1.04 -4.11 11.00
N ASN A 205 0.09 -3.26 10.71
CA ASN A 205 -0.72 -3.36 9.50
C ASN A 205 -0.93 -1.98 8.91
N LEU A 206 -0.93 -1.90 7.59
CA LEU A 206 -1.29 -0.72 6.83
C LEU A 206 -2.13 -1.16 5.64
N THR A 207 -3.28 -0.55 5.46
CA THR A 207 -4.10 -0.79 4.26
C THR A 207 -3.37 -0.31 3.01
N ALA A 208 -3.79 -0.80 1.84
CA ALA A 208 -3.19 -0.37 0.58
C ALA A 208 -3.32 1.15 0.40
N LEU A 209 -2.24 1.80 -0.02
CA LEU A 209 -2.24 3.23 -0.34
C LEU A 209 -2.80 3.42 -1.76
N GLY A 210 -3.98 4.04 -1.88
CA GLY A 210 -4.59 4.45 -3.15
C GLY A 210 -4.64 5.98 -3.23
N GLN A 211 -4.36 6.56 -4.39
CA GLN A 211 -4.48 8.01 -4.61
C GLN A 211 -5.87 8.50 -4.19
N GLY A 212 -5.95 9.54 -3.36
CA GLY A 212 -7.21 10.10 -2.88
C GLY A 212 -7.96 9.23 -1.86
N LYS A 213 -7.42 8.08 -1.43
CA LYS A 213 -8.06 7.18 -0.46
C LYS A 213 -7.53 7.42 0.95
N THR A 214 -8.22 6.86 1.94
CA THR A 214 -7.76 6.85 3.33
C THR A 214 -6.99 5.57 3.62
N ALA A 215 -5.78 5.71 4.13
CA ALA A 215 -4.99 4.61 4.68
C ALA A 215 -5.29 4.43 6.17
N VAL A 216 -5.45 3.19 6.60
CA VAL A 216 -5.61 2.82 8.01
C VAL A 216 -4.35 2.11 8.46
N PHE A 217 -3.68 2.67 9.45
CA PHE A 217 -2.54 2.08 10.13
C PHE A 217 -3.01 1.48 11.46
N THR A 218 -2.54 0.28 11.79
CA THR A 218 -2.73 -0.32 13.12
C THR A 218 -1.44 -0.96 13.61
N ALA A 219 -1.20 -0.87 14.92
CA ALA A 219 -0.04 -1.48 15.56
C ALA A 219 -0.42 -2.09 16.91
N THR A 220 0.19 -3.23 17.24
CA THR A 220 0.16 -3.78 18.59
C THR A 220 1.50 -3.47 19.25
N ALA A 221 1.47 -2.61 20.26
CA ALA A 221 2.65 -2.18 20.99
C ALA A 221 2.55 -2.57 22.49
N ALA A 222 3.70 -2.86 23.10
CA ALA A 222 3.78 -3.04 24.54
C ALA A 222 3.39 -1.74 25.28
N ALA A 223 2.82 -1.86 26.47
CA ALA A 223 2.28 -0.71 27.21
C ALA A 223 3.34 0.35 27.58
N ASP A 224 4.59 -0.02 27.62
CA ASP A 224 5.76 0.82 27.92
C ASP A 224 6.51 1.30 26.67
N ALA A 225 6.12 0.83 25.47
CA ALA A 225 6.68 1.28 24.21
C ALA A 225 5.96 2.53 23.69
N GLN A 226 6.72 3.56 23.33
CA GLN A 226 6.19 4.75 22.67
C GLN A 226 6.42 4.66 21.16
N LEU A 227 5.34 4.58 20.40
CA LEU A 227 5.38 4.54 18.93
C LEU A 227 5.10 5.93 18.37
N SER A 228 5.84 6.30 17.34
CA SER A 228 5.59 7.46 16.48
C SER A 228 5.88 7.10 15.04
N GLY A 229 5.31 7.85 14.10
CA GLY A 229 5.56 7.57 12.68
C GLY A 229 5.15 8.69 11.76
N SER A 230 5.52 8.55 10.49
CA SER A 230 5.12 9.46 9.41
C SER A 230 5.11 8.75 8.07
N LEU A 231 4.24 9.21 7.18
CA LEU A 231 4.25 8.87 5.76
C LEU A 231 4.79 10.07 4.96
N THR A 232 5.67 9.80 4.00
CA THR A 232 6.17 10.79 3.03
C THR A 232 5.73 10.34 1.65
N PHE A 233 5.05 11.21 0.91
CA PHE A 233 4.57 10.96 -0.44
C PHE A 233 5.39 11.75 -1.45
N ASN A 234 5.70 11.14 -2.60
CA ASN A 234 6.20 11.86 -3.77
C ASN A 234 4.99 12.41 -4.52
N VAL A 235 4.74 13.69 -4.38
CA VAL A 235 3.68 14.38 -5.11
C VAL A 235 4.25 14.87 -6.44
N GLU A 236 3.47 14.77 -7.52
CA GLU A 236 3.87 15.31 -8.82
C GLU A 236 3.95 16.84 -8.75
N ASP A 237 5.13 17.36 -9.01
CA ASP A 237 5.33 18.79 -9.22
C ASP A 237 4.87 19.09 -10.64
N VAL A 238 3.69 19.66 -10.77
CA VAL A 238 3.05 19.92 -12.07
C VAL A 238 3.91 20.87 -12.93
N ASP A 239 4.84 21.57 -12.32
CA ASP A 239 5.70 22.56 -12.99
C ASP A 239 6.92 21.94 -13.72
N GLN A 240 7.39 20.74 -13.33
CA GLN A 240 8.63 20.16 -13.90
C GLN A 240 8.42 19.42 -15.24
N GLU A 241 7.26 18.85 -15.50
CA GLU A 241 7.05 18.12 -16.78
C GLU A 241 6.85 19.04 -18.00
N GLN A 242 6.64 20.35 -17.80
CA GLN A 242 6.47 21.30 -18.90
C GLN A 242 7.79 21.88 -19.44
N GLU A 243 8.88 21.87 -18.68
CA GLU A 243 10.19 22.38 -19.15
C GLU A 243 10.85 21.47 -20.18
N ASP A 244 10.63 20.16 -20.14
CA ASP A 244 11.31 19.22 -21.02
C ASP A 244 10.70 19.06 -22.43
N GLN A 245 9.51 19.62 -22.71
CA GLN A 245 8.85 19.48 -24.01
C GLN A 245 8.63 20.81 -24.79
N ALA A 246 8.97 21.96 -24.22
CA ALA A 246 8.71 23.25 -24.85
C ALA A 246 9.89 23.76 -25.71
N THR A 247 9.74 23.72 -27.02
CA THR A 247 10.63 24.41 -27.99
C THR A 247 10.32 25.91 -28.15
N THR A 248 9.37 26.43 -27.40
CA THR A 248 9.03 27.87 -27.31
C THR A 248 9.05 28.33 -25.87
N PRO A 249 9.55 29.54 -25.55
CA PRO A 249 9.54 30.01 -24.15
C PRO A 249 8.09 30.01 -23.67
N PRO A 250 7.80 29.40 -22.53
CA PRO A 250 6.46 29.34 -22.00
C PRO A 250 5.99 30.74 -21.71
N THR A 251 4.79 31.07 -22.17
CA THR A 251 4.01 32.14 -21.54
C THR A 251 3.98 31.80 -20.06
N PRO A 252 4.24 32.73 -19.13
CA PRO A 252 4.27 32.38 -17.71
C PRO A 252 2.92 31.77 -17.35
N VAL A 253 2.93 30.43 -17.21
CA VAL A 253 1.82 29.68 -16.66
C VAL A 253 1.82 30.08 -15.20
N ASN A 254 0.77 30.79 -14.81
CA ASN A 254 0.54 31.17 -13.43
C ASN A 254 0.36 29.85 -12.66
N PRO A 255 1.29 29.45 -11.79
CA PRO A 255 1.10 28.23 -11.02
C PRO A 255 -0.10 28.51 -10.10
N ALA A 256 -1.24 27.97 -10.45
CA ALA A 256 -2.25 27.74 -9.44
C ALA A 256 -1.61 26.67 -8.54
N ASN A 257 -1.09 27.12 -7.42
CA ASN A 257 -0.52 26.19 -6.46
C ASN A 257 -1.56 25.15 -6.12
N PRO A 258 -1.27 23.85 -6.36
CA PRO A 258 -1.97 22.85 -5.61
C PRO A 258 -1.83 23.22 -4.12
N PRO A 259 -2.80 22.93 -3.28
CA PRO A 259 -2.68 23.18 -1.85
C PRO A 259 -1.33 22.67 -1.39
N VAL A 260 -0.64 23.45 -0.50
CA VAL A 260 0.71 23.12 -0.03
C VAL A 260 0.68 21.69 0.54
N LEU A 261 0.96 20.73 -0.33
CA LEU A 261 1.09 19.35 0.06
C LEU A 261 2.43 19.25 0.79
N HIS A 262 2.35 18.94 2.07
CA HIS A 262 3.55 18.60 2.83
C HIS A 262 4.10 17.30 2.26
N ASP A 263 5.39 17.19 2.07
CA ASP A 263 6.01 15.92 1.67
C ASP A 263 5.83 14.86 2.75
N ARG A 264 5.67 15.27 4.01
CA ARG A 264 5.67 14.41 5.18
C ARG A 264 4.47 14.64 6.08
N TYR A 265 3.70 13.59 6.30
CA TYR A 265 2.49 13.55 7.13
C TYR A 265 2.75 12.74 8.40
N PRO A 266 2.69 13.33 9.60
CA PRO A 266 2.83 12.59 10.85
C PRO A 266 1.61 11.67 11.04
N LEU A 267 1.84 10.44 11.49
CA LEU A 267 0.76 9.55 11.91
C LEU A 267 0.23 10.00 13.28
N ASN A 268 -1.00 10.48 13.30
CA ASN A 268 -1.69 10.85 14.52
C ASN A 268 -2.21 9.57 15.21
N LEU A 269 -1.36 8.96 16.06
CA LEU A 269 -1.68 7.71 16.71
C LEU A 269 -2.70 7.91 17.85
N PHE A 270 -3.72 7.05 17.89
CA PHE A 270 -4.73 6.98 18.93
C PHE A 270 -4.88 5.54 19.44
N ALA A 271 -5.34 5.38 20.68
CA ALA A 271 -5.62 4.08 21.25
C ALA A 271 -6.99 3.56 20.81
N ASN A 272 -7.04 2.34 20.29
CA ASN A 272 -8.28 1.64 20.01
C ASN A 272 -8.84 0.95 21.25
N PRO A 273 -10.16 0.67 21.30
CA PRO A 273 -10.80 -0.03 22.43
C PRO A 273 -10.23 -1.44 22.68
N ASP A 274 -9.65 -2.08 21.69
CA ASP A 274 -9.02 -3.41 21.79
C ASP A 274 -7.56 -3.35 22.30
N GLY A 275 -7.05 -2.16 22.60
CA GLY A 275 -5.69 -1.93 23.09
C GLY A 275 -4.64 -1.78 22.00
N THR A 276 -5.00 -1.84 20.72
CA THR A 276 -4.09 -1.53 19.62
C THR A 276 -3.96 -0.01 19.44
N LEU A 277 -2.91 0.43 18.76
CA LEU A 277 -2.78 1.79 18.24
C LEU A 277 -3.33 1.87 16.82
N GLY A 278 -4.05 2.94 16.52
CA GLY A 278 -4.56 3.25 15.20
C GLY A 278 -4.07 4.59 14.69
N ALA A 279 -4.03 4.79 13.39
CA ALA A 279 -3.97 6.10 12.74
C ALA A 279 -4.70 6.06 11.40
N LEU A 280 -5.27 7.20 11.03
CA LEU A 280 -5.89 7.44 9.74
C LEU A 280 -5.05 8.47 8.98
N GLN A 281 -4.77 8.23 7.70
CA GLN A 281 -4.01 9.16 6.87
C GLN A 281 -4.55 9.17 5.45
N GLY A 282 -4.89 10.35 4.95
CA GLY A 282 -5.22 10.56 3.54
C GLY A 282 -3.99 10.34 2.64
N VAL A 283 -4.20 9.75 1.49
CA VAL A 283 -3.19 9.65 0.44
C VAL A 283 -3.46 10.76 -0.58
N PRO A 284 -2.53 11.71 -0.79
CA PRO A 284 -2.78 12.83 -1.70
C PRO A 284 -3.16 12.36 -3.10
N ARG A 285 -4.17 13.02 -3.70
CA ARG A 285 -4.68 12.71 -5.06
C ARG A 285 -3.58 12.75 -6.12
N MET A 286 -2.65 13.71 -6.00
CA MET A 286 -1.56 13.93 -6.96
C MET A 286 -0.27 13.18 -6.60
N THR A 287 -0.33 12.17 -5.72
CA THR A 287 0.82 11.31 -5.48
C THR A 287 1.25 10.63 -6.77
N ARG A 288 2.55 10.67 -7.08
CA ARG A 288 3.11 10.08 -8.29
C ARG A 288 2.89 8.57 -8.36
N VAL A 289 2.39 8.09 -9.50
CA VAL A 289 2.20 6.65 -9.80
C VAL A 289 2.67 6.32 -11.23
N PRO A 290 3.36 5.20 -11.45
CA PRO A 290 3.79 4.25 -10.41
C PRO A 290 4.83 4.88 -9.47
N GLY A 291 4.65 4.69 -8.17
CA GLY A 291 5.52 5.28 -7.17
C GLY A 291 5.33 4.67 -5.80
N THR A 292 6.07 5.19 -4.84
CA THR A 292 6.06 4.72 -3.46
C THR A 292 5.92 5.88 -2.49
N ALA A 293 5.27 5.61 -1.35
CA ALA A 293 5.37 6.43 -0.15
C ALA A 293 6.43 5.83 0.78
N SER A 294 7.13 6.65 1.54
CA SER A 294 8.05 6.19 2.58
C SER A 294 7.39 6.26 3.95
N LEU A 295 7.25 5.10 4.61
CA LEU A 295 6.82 5.00 6.00
C LEU A 295 8.07 5.01 6.89
N LEU A 296 8.11 5.92 7.86
CA LEU A 296 9.06 5.90 8.96
C LEU A 296 8.30 5.65 10.26
N LEU A 297 8.67 4.58 10.98
CA LEU A 297 8.18 4.29 12.34
C LEU A 297 9.36 4.34 13.31
N THR A 298 9.12 4.86 14.49
CA THR A 298 10.09 4.88 15.58
C THR A 298 9.43 4.38 16.85
N ALA A 299 9.95 3.30 17.42
CA ALA A 299 9.57 2.77 18.72
C ALA A 299 10.63 3.20 19.75
N ARG A 300 10.19 3.74 20.89
CA ARG A 300 11.04 4.04 22.03
C ARG A 300 10.65 3.13 23.18
N THR A 301 11.62 2.37 23.66
CA THR A 301 11.46 1.44 24.80
C THR A 301 11.59 2.15 26.14
N ALA A 302 11.16 1.50 27.21
CA ALA A 302 11.18 2.07 28.57
C ALA A 302 12.59 2.41 29.09
N ASP A 303 13.61 1.71 28.62
CA ASP A 303 15.03 1.98 28.91
C ASP A 303 15.59 3.21 28.17
N GLY A 304 14.77 3.80 27.27
CA GLY A 304 15.08 5.03 26.55
C GLY A 304 15.75 4.86 25.19
N HIS A 305 15.98 3.61 24.73
CA HIS A 305 16.46 3.34 23.39
C HIS A 305 15.41 3.60 22.34
N SER A 306 15.82 4.00 21.14
CA SER A 306 14.94 4.27 20.02
C SER A 306 15.32 3.40 18.83
N TYR A 307 14.34 2.71 18.26
CA TYR A 307 14.50 1.80 17.10
C TYR A 307 13.62 2.31 15.98
N SER A 308 14.14 2.33 14.76
CA SER A 308 13.41 2.86 13.62
C SER A 308 13.30 1.83 12.50
N LEU A 309 12.12 1.80 11.87
CA LEU A 309 11.81 1.07 10.66
C LEU A 309 11.47 2.09 9.56
N GLN A 310 12.19 2.06 8.46
CA GLN A 310 11.85 2.82 7.26
C GLN A 310 11.56 1.86 6.11
N GLN A 311 10.40 2.02 5.47
CA GLN A 311 9.99 1.17 4.35
C GLN A 311 9.28 1.96 3.26
N ASN A 312 9.53 1.59 2.01
CA ASN A 312 8.80 2.07 0.86
C ASN A 312 7.55 1.22 0.65
N ILE A 313 6.41 1.88 0.43
CA ILE A 313 5.10 1.26 0.26
C ILE A 313 4.55 1.66 -1.10
N GLN A 314 4.10 0.68 -1.87
CA GLN A 314 3.54 0.92 -3.19
C GLN A 314 2.27 1.76 -3.10
N VAL A 315 2.19 2.84 -3.88
CA VAL A 315 0.98 3.62 -4.07
C VAL A 315 0.28 3.14 -5.35
N LYS A 316 -1.01 2.88 -5.25
CA LYS A 316 -1.85 2.45 -6.36
C LYS A 316 -2.45 3.67 -7.06
N SER A 317 -2.50 3.59 -8.39
CA SER A 317 -3.28 4.53 -9.19
C SER A 317 -4.77 4.29 -8.99
N GLU A 318 -5.52 5.39 -8.91
CA GLU A 318 -6.97 5.39 -8.95
C GLU A 318 -7.43 6.19 -10.17
N ASP A 319 -8.37 5.65 -10.92
CA ASP A 319 -8.92 6.31 -12.12
C ASP A 319 -10.17 7.12 -11.75
N TYR A 320 -10.01 8.41 -11.64
CA TYR A 320 -11.11 9.34 -11.37
C TYR A 320 -11.62 10.04 -12.62
N GLY A 321 -10.93 9.90 -13.76
CA GLY A 321 -11.30 10.54 -15.03
C GLY A 321 -11.05 12.04 -15.08
N TYR A 322 -11.73 12.70 -16.04
CA TYR A 322 -11.56 14.11 -16.37
C TYR A 322 -12.92 14.80 -16.49
N ASP A 323 -12.98 16.06 -16.08
CA ASP A 323 -14.10 16.93 -16.42
C ASP A 323 -13.91 17.60 -17.78
N SER A 324 -15.01 18.03 -18.39
CA SER A 324 -14.93 18.92 -19.55
C SER A 324 -14.27 20.25 -19.18
N PRO A 325 -13.44 20.85 -20.06
CA PRO A 325 -12.84 22.16 -19.79
C PRO A 325 -13.90 23.21 -19.42
N MET A 326 -13.65 23.94 -18.36
CA MET A 326 -14.59 24.92 -17.78
C MET A 326 -14.09 26.33 -17.98
N GLN A 327 -15.04 27.27 -18.16
CA GLN A 327 -14.76 28.71 -18.14
C GLN A 327 -15.29 29.29 -16.83
N VAL A 328 -14.42 29.95 -16.09
CA VAL A 328 -14.74 30.60 -14.82
C VAL A 328 -14.20 32.03 -14.83
N ALA A 329 -14.68 32.88 -13.94
CA ALA A 329 -14.13 34.22 -13.81
C ALA A 329 -12.67 34.19 -13.34
N ASP A 330 -11.81 35.03 -13.88
CA ASP A 330 -10.36 35.00 -13.67
C ASP A 330 -9.95 35.09 -12.20
N ASN A 331 -10.69 35.83 -11.39
CA ASN A 331 -10.43 35.91 -9.94
C ASN A 331 -10.54 34.55 -9.21
N PHE A 332 -11.32 33.62 -9.73
CA PHE A 332 -11.48 32.28 -9.12
C PHE A 332 -10.34 31.31 -9.43
N VAL A 333 -9.43 31.72 -10.29
CA VAL A 333 -8.19 30.97 -10.63
C VAL A 333 -6.94 31.81 -10.39
N ASP A 334 -7.08 33.05 -9.88
CA ASP A 334 -5.93 33.88 -9.49
C ASP A 334 -5.29 33.34 -8.21
N PRO A 335 -4.02 32.96 -8.20
CA PRO A 335 -3.31 32.47 -7.01
C PRO A 335 -3.33 33.48 -5.83
N LYS A 336 -3.49 34.76 -6.08
CA LYS A 336 -3.64 35.75 -5.00
C LYS A 336 -4.94 35.58 -4.22
N VAL A 337 -5.92 34.90 -4.79
CA VAL A 337 -7.22 34.61 -4.17
C VAL A 337 -7.23 33.16 -3.67
N THR A 338 -6.82 32.23 -4.53
CA THR A 338 -6.94 30.78 -4.21
C THR A 338 -5.95 30.32 -3.14
N VAL A 339 -4.68 30.75 -3.19
CA VAL A 339 -3.65 30.30 -2.25
C VAL A 339 -3.93 30.73 -0.80
N PRO A 340 -4.28 31.99 -0.47
CA PRO A 340 -4.62 32.37 0.89
C PRO A 340 -5.85 31.62 1.44
N GLU A 341 -6.83 31.33 0.58
CA GLU A 341 -8.01 30.57 0.96
C GLU A 341 -7.66 29.11 1.26
N ASP A 342 -6.88 28.47 0.39
CA ASP A 342 -6.41 27.10 0.61
C ASP A 342 -5.55 27.00 1.88
N ASP A 343 -4.62 27.93 2.09
CA ASP A 343 -3.80 28.02 3.30
C ASP A 343 -4.66 28.11 4.58
N LEU A 344 -5.74 28.90 4.53
CA LEU A 344 -6.66 29.02 5.66
C LEU A 344 -7.38 27.69 5.93
N VAL A 345 -7.91 27.05 4.89
CA VAL A 345 -8.63 25.77 5.04
C VAL A 345 -7.69 24.69 5.57
N PHE A 346 -6.51 24.51 4.97
CA PHE A 346 -5.55 23.48 5.42
C PHE A 346 -5.00 23.75 6.82
N LYS A 347 -4.76 25.00 7.21
CA LYS A 347 -4.42 25.34 8.61
C LYS A 347 -5.56 25.03 9.58
N THR A 348 -6.79 25.15 9.15
CA THR A 348 -7.97 24.86 9.99
C THR A 348 -8.11 23.36 10.26
N VAL A 349 -7.78 22.49 9.29
CA VAL A 349 -7.90 21.03 9.41
C VAL A 349 -6.59 20.33 9.80
N ALA A 350 -5.47 21.06 9.99
CA ALA A 350 -4.18 20.48 10.38
C ALA A 350 -4.11 19.94 11.82
N PRO A 351 -4.73 20.56 12.85
CA PRO A 351 -4.70 20.04 14.22
C PRO A 351 -5.51 18.76 14.34
N ALA A 352 -4.92 17.67 14.82
CA ALA A 352 -5.65 16.44 15.07
C ALA A 352 -6.22 16.42 16.49
N SER A 353 -7.55 16.38 16.61
CA SER A 353 -8.20 16.12 17.90
C SER A 353 -7.96 14.66 18.30
N PRO A 354 -7.60 14.38 19.58
CA PRO A 354 -7.25 13.03 20.03
C PRO A 354 -8.46 12.10 20.16
N ASP A 355 -9.63 12.67 20.39
CA ASP A 355 -10.85 11.92 20.64
C ASP A 355 -11.64 11.68 19.35
N LYS A 356 -12.11 10.45 19.14
CA LYS A 356 -13.05 10.11 18.09
C LYS A 356 -14.45 10.60 18.48
N LEU A 357 -15.06 11.47 17.66
CA LEU A 357 -16.38 12.04 17.96
C LEU A 357 -17.51 11.32 17.20
N TRP A 358 -17.23 10.65 16.07
CA TRP A 358 -18.26 9.93 15.30
C TRP A 358 -18.43 8.49 15.79
N ASN A 359 -19.61 7.91 15.47
CA ASN A 359 -19.93 6.52 15.77
C ASN A 359 -20.61 5.86 14.56
N GLY A 360 -20.00 4.79 14.06
CA GLY A 360 -20.46 4.10 12.84
C GLY A 360 -20.12 4.86 11.54
N ALA A 361 -20.81 4.50 10.46
CA ALA A 361 -20.63 5.13 9.15
C ALA A 361 -21.08 6.60 9.15
N ILE A 362 -20.40 7.44 8.38
CA ILE A 362 -20.85 8.82 8.15
C ILE A 362 -22.16 8.83 7.37
N GLN A 363 -22.99 9.82 7.63
CA GLN A 363 -24.33 9.96 7.03
C GLN A 363 -24.27 10.80 5.75
N PRO A 364 -25.19 10.60 4.79
CA PRO A 364 -25.30 11.50 3.64
C PRO A 364 -25.58 12.95 4.07
N PRO A 365 -24.97 13.96 3.37
CA PRO A 365 -25.11 15.37 3.74
C PRO A 365 -26.42 16.01 3.25
N THR A 366 -27.20 15.32 2.40
CA THR A 366 -28.45 15.81 1.80
C THR A 366 -29.53 14.75 1.79
N ALA A 367 -30.78 15.15 1.57
CA ALA A 367 -31.90 14.24 1.45
C ALA A 367 -31.89 13.38 0.16
N THR A 368 -31.08 13.76 -0.83
CA THR A 368 -30.96 13.10 -2.14
C THR A 368 -29.51 12.67 -2.42
N PRO A 369 -28.95 11.75 -1.62
CA PRO A 369 -27.52 11.40 -1.69
C PRO A 369 -27.09 10.76 -3.01
N ASP A 370 -28.03 10.12 -3.71
CA ASP A 370 -27.76 9.50 -5.03
C ASP A 370 -27.68 10.52 -6.17
N CYS A 371 -28.10 11.78 -5.93
CA CYS A 371 -28.02 12.83 -6.92
C CYS A 371 -26.68 13.56 -6.79
N GLN A 372 -25.67 13.08 -7.51
CA GLN A 372 -24.36 13.70 -7.57
C GLN A 372 -24.14 14.32 -8.95
N THR A 373 -23.75 15.58 -8.98
CA THR A 373 -23.42 16.30 -10.23
C THR A 373 -21.96 16.14 -10.61
N ASP A 374 -21.09 15.92 -9.63
CA ASP A 374 -19.69 15.64 -9.84
C ASP A 374 -19.07 14.82 -8.69
N THR A 375 -18.00 14.06 -9.01
CA THR A 375 -17.36 13.14 -8.07
C THR A 375 -15.93 13.58 -7.75
N TYR A 376 -15.41 13.09 -6.61
CA TYR A 376 -14.05 13.35 -6.17
C TYR A 376 -13.00 12.95 -7.22
N GLY A 377 -11.90 13.67 -7.27
CA GLY A 377 -10.65 13.29 -7.91
C GLY A 377 -10.55 13.53 -9.41
N LYS A 378 -11.64 13.90 -10.10
CA LYS A 378 -11.61 14.22 -11.53
C LYS A 378 -10.67 15.39 -11.80
N LEU A 379 -9.84 15.25 -12.82
CA LEU A 379 -8.95 16.32 -13.25
C LEU A 379 -9.72 17.40 -14.01
N ARG A 380 -9.44 18.66 -13.70
CA ARG A 380 -10.12 19.84 -14.21
C ARG A 380 -9.17 20.78 -14.95
N SER A 381 -9.65 21.36 -16.04
CA SER A 381 -9.02 22.46 -16.78
C SER A 381 -9.91 23.70 -16.69
N PHE A 382 -9.36 24.81 -16.22
CA PHE A 382 -10.04 26.10 -16.17
C PHE A 382 -9.43 27.08 -17.18
N ASN A 383 -10.28 27.83 -17.92
CA ASN A 383 -9.87 28.88 -18.82
C ASN A 383 -8.79 28.49 -19.84
N GLY A 384 -8.79 27.22 -20.28
CA GLY A 384 -7.82 26.68 -21.23
C GLY A 384 -6.48 26.29 -20.63
N SER A 385 -6.36 26.17 -19.29
CA SER A 385 -5.19 25.60 -18.63
C SER A 385 -5.07 24.09 -18.93
N ASN A 386 -3.92 23.50 -18.62
CA ASN A 386 -3.78 22.07 -18.56
C ASN A 386 -4.67 21.48 -17.45
N PHE A 387 -4.86 20.13 -17.42
CA PHE A 387 -5.60 19.44 -16.37
C PHE A 387 -4.74 19.30 -15.10
N ILE A 388 -4.50 20.43 -14.43
CA ILE A 388 -3.67 20.57 -13.23
C ILE A 388 -4.47 20.71 -11.93
N TYR A 389 -5.78 20.94 -12.05
CA TYR A 389 -6.69 21.01 -10.92
C TYR A 389 -7.42 19.68 -10.78
N TRP A 390 -7.96 19.41 -9.62
CA TRP A 390 -8.84 18.26 -9.40
C TRP A 390 -10.05 18.67 -8.57
N HIS A 391 -11.12 17.87 -8.67
CA HIS A 391 -12.29 18.01 -7.81
C HIS A 391 -12.00 17.43 -6.43
N SER A 392 -11.98 18.27 -5.39
CA SER A 392 -11.54 17.90 -4.05
C SER A 392 -12.57 17.12 -3.24
N GLY A 393 -13.84 17.12 -3.66
CA GLY A 393 -14.95 16.53 -2.94
C GLY A 393 -16.00 15.91 -3.85
N ILE A 394 -17.22 15.81 -3.34
CA ILE A 394 -18.42 15.37 -4.09
C ILE A 394 -19.40 16.51 -4.16
N ASP A 395 -19.92 16.79 -5.36
CA ASP A 395 -20.97 17.79 -5.58
C ASP A 395 -22.35 17.10 -5.58
N TYR A 396 -23.19 17.44 -4.60
CA TYR A 396 -24.56 16.96 -4.49
C TYR A 396 -25.52 17.99 -5.07
N CYS A 397 -26.39 17.54 -5.97
CA CYS A 397 -27.43 18.40 -6.54
C CYS A 397 -28.44 18.83 -5.48
N GLY A 398 -29.01 20.02 -5.67
CA GLY A 398 -30.09 20.58 -4.86
C GLY A 398 -30.46 21.97 -5.31
N ALA A 399 -31.60 22.47 -4.85
CA ALA A 399 -32.03 23.83 -5.07
C ALA A 399 -31.49 24.76 -3.96
N VAL A 400 -31.40 26.04 -4.27
CA VAL A 400 -31.10 27.06 -3.23
C VAL A 400 -32.13 26.94 -2.12
N GLY A 401 -31.66 26.75 -0.88
CA GLY A 401 -32.51 26.58 0.30
C GLY A 401 -32.79 25.15 0.73
N ASP A 402 -32.34 24.14 -0.04
CA ASP A 402 -32.39 22.75 0.41
C ASP A 402 -31.43 22.53 1.59
N LYS A 403 -31.82 21.63 2.50
CA LYS A 403 -31.08 21.40 3.75
C LYS A 403 -29.76 20.69 3.54
N ILE A 404 -28.74 21.17 4.25
CA ILE A 404 -27.44 20.51 4.42
C ILE A 404 -27.39 19.96 5.83
N THR A 405 -26.97 18.70 5.99
CA THR A 405 -26.83 18.03 7.29
C THR A 405 -25.40 17.61 7.55
N ALA A 406 -25.00 17.61 8.83
CA ALA A 406 -23.69 17.12 9.26
C ALA A 406 -23.57 15.62 8.97
N VAL A 407 -22.46 15.20 8.34
CA VAL A 407 -22.21 13.79 7.98
C VAL A 407 -21.95 12.91 9.21
N ALA A 408 -21.46 13.49 10.31
CA ALA A 408 -21.13 12.79 11.55
C ALA A 408 -21.22 13.74 12.74
N ASP A 409 -21.19 13.19 13.97
CA ASP A 409 -21.01 13.96 15.20
C ASP A 409 -19.67 14.72 15.13
N GLY A 410 -19.63 15.95 15.64
CA GLY A 410 -18.41 16.75 15.60
C GLY A 410 -18.54 18.12 16.21
N THR A 411 -17.49 18.90 16.11
CA THR A 411 -17.44 20.30 16.56
C THR A 411 -17.20 21.23 15.36
N VAL A 412 -18.01 22.24 15.20
CA VAL A 412 -17.85 23.27 14.14
C VAL A 412 -16.57 24.08 14.45
N ILE A 413 -15.58 24.00 13.56
CA ILE A 413 -14.30 24.70 13.73
C ILE A 413 -14.12 25.89 12.79
N TYR A 414 -14.98 26.00 11.77
CA TYR A 414 -15.01 27.16 10.87
C TYR A 414 -16.42 27.44 10.39
N THR A 415 -16.80 28.69 10.37
CA THR A 415 -17.96 29.25 9.65
C THR A 415 -17.59 30.60 9.10
N GLY A 416 -17.84 30.82 7.81
CA GLY A 416 -17.53 32.10 7.18
C GLY A 416 -17.68 32.11 5.68
N GLN A 417 -17.41 33.25 5.06
CA GLN A 417 -17.41 33.42 3.61
C GLN A 417 -15.96 33.31 3.09
N LEU A 418 -15.80 32.52 2.05
CA LEU A 418 -14.57 32.33 1.28
C LEU A 418 -14.83 32.75 -0.17
N ASP A 419 -13.77 33.16 -0.88
CA ASP A 419 -13.93 33.68 -2.25
C ASP A 419 -14.29 32.56 -3.24
N VAL A 420 -13.57 31.43 -3.19
CA VAL A 420 -13.77 30.28 -4.09
C VAL A 420 -14.85 29.35 -3.56
N ARG A 421 -14.79 28.99 -2.29
CA ARG A 421 -15.71 28.04 -1.65
C ARG A 421 -17.05 28.66 -1.21
N GLY A 422 -17.18 29.97 -1.30
CA GLY A 422 -18.41 30.69 -0.87
C GLY A 422 -18.64 30.60 0.63
N ASN A 423 -19.90 30.60 1.07
CA ASN A 423 -20.22 30.37 2.48
C ASN A 423 -19.88 28.94 2.86
N ALA A 424 -19.04 28.79 3.89
CA ALA A 424 -18.40 27.55 4.25
C ALA A 424 -18.60 27.20 5.73
N THR A 425 -18.78 25.90 6.00
CA THR A 425 -18.77 25.30 7.34
C THR A 425 -17.74 24.18 7.33
N ILE A 426 -16.84 24.09 8.35
CA ILE A 426 -15.95 22.96 8.54
C ILE A 426 -16.18 22.37 9.94
N ILE A 427 -16.29 21.05 9.99
CA ILE A 427 -16.57 20.29 11.22
C ILE A 427 -15.41 19.34 11.50
N ASP A 428 -14.89 19.37 12.73
CA ASP A 428 -13.91 18.41 13.26
C ASP A 428 -14.67 17.22 13.86
N HIS A 429 -14.37 16.01 13.36
CA HIS A 429 -14.95 14.75 13.84
C HIS A 429 -13.99 13.98 14.77
N GLY A 430 -12.81 14.52 15.03
CA GLY A 430 -11.76 13.86 15.80
C GLY A 430 -10.86 12.96 14.97
N HIS A 431 -9.79 12.48 15.59
CA HIS A 431 -8.76 11.61 14.96
C HIS A 431 -8.20 12.15 13.63
N GLY A 432 -8.24 13.48 13.40
CA GLY A 432 -7.79 14.11 12.17
C GLY A 432 -8.77 13.98 10.99
N VAL A 433 -10.04 13.67 11.26
CA VAL A 433 -11.11 13.59 10.24
C VAL A 433 -11.97 14.85 10.29
N TYR A 434 -12.14 15.50 9.14
CA TYR A 434 -12.92 16.73 9.02
C TYR A 434 -13.83 16.68 7.79
N SER A 435 -14.99 17.37 7.87
CA SER A 435 -15.85 17.60 6.71
C SER A 435 -16.03 19.08 6.43
N GLY A 436 -15.94 19.47 5.16
CA GLY A 436 -16.16 20.82 4.66
C GLY A 436 -17.42 20.91 3.80
N TYR A 437 -18.28 21.88 4.06
CA TYR A 437 -19.56 22.09 3.38
C TYR A 437 -19.51 23.48 2.74
N TYR A 438 -19.61 23.54 1.43
CA TYR A 438 -19.36 24.79 0.70
C TYR A 438 -20.55 25.22 -0.16
N HIS A 439 -20.44 26.41 -0.73
CA HIS A 439 -21.43 27.06 -1.61
C HIS A 439 -22.77 27.33 -0.95
N GLN A 440 -22.83 27.41 0.39
CA GLN A 440 -24.07 27.57 1.13
C GLN A 440 -24.76 28.92 0.84
N SER A 441 -26.09 28.94 0.77
CA SER A 441 -26.88 30.19 0.78
C SER A 441 -26.99 30.76 2.20
N LYS A 442 -27.00 29.88 3.22
CA LYS A 442 -27.09 30.25 4.63
C LYS A 442 -26.35 29.25 5.49
N ILE A 443 -25.58 29.70 6.45
CA ILE A 443 -24.99 28.90 7.54
C ILE A 443 -25.95 28.98 8.72
N GLU A 444 -26.27 27.83 9.35
CA GLU A 444 -27.22 27.74 10.46
C GLU A 444 -26.58 27.32 11.78
N VAL A 445 -25.26 27.14 11.81
CA VAL A 445 -24.46 26.79 12.98
C VAL A 445 -23.40 27.84 13.26
N SER A 446 -22.86 27.80 14.46
CA SER A 446 -21.83 28.73 14.94
C SER A 446 -20.53 27.99 15.23
N MET A 447 -19.41 28.69 15.09
CA MET A 447 -18.09 28.20 15.49
C MET A 447 -18.08 27.76 16.96
N GLY A 448 -17.55 26.58 17.26
CA GLY A 448 -17.54 25.94 18.57
C GLY A 448 -18.81 25.12 18.90
N GLU A 449 -19.83 25.13 18.06
CA GLU A 449 -21.04 24.33 18.26
C GLU A 449 -20.75 22.85 18.08
N GLN A 450 -21.28 22.02 18.99
CA GLN A 450 -21.28 20.56 18.85
C GLN A 450 -22.53 20.14 18.07
N VAL A 451 -22.31 19.43 16.96
CA VAL A 451 -23.36 18.96 16.08
C VAL A 451 -23.47 17.43 16.11
N LYS A 452 -24.63 16.92 15.75
CA LYS A 452 -24.91 15.50 15.62
C LYS A 452 -25.03 15.10 14.14
N ALA A 453 -24.69 13.85 13.84
CA ALA A 453 -24.96 13.27 12.53
C ALA A 453 -26.41 13.50 12.11
N GLY A 454 -26.65 14.02 10.90
CA GLY A 454 -27.97 14.37 10.38
C GLY A 454 -28.55 15.70 10.90
N GLN A 455 -27.86 16.42 11.79
CA GLN A 455 -28.28 17.77 12.23
C GLN A 455 -28.17 18.75 11.05
N GLU A 456 -29.20 19.57 10.83
CA GLU A 456 -29.18 20.67 9.86
C GLU A 456 -28.12 21.70 10.27
N ILE A 457 -27.20 22.03 9.34
CA ILE A 457 -26.08 22.94 9.57
C ILE A 457 -26.07 24.12 8.62
N GLY A 458 -26.88 24.08 7.58
CA GLY A 458 -26.98 25.15 6.57
C GLY A 458 -27.89 24.77 5.42
N LEU A 459 -27.92 25.64 4.43
CA LEU A 459 -28.76 25.50 3.24
C LEU A 459 -27.93 25.58 1.96
N ILE A 460 -28.23 24.71 0.99
CA ILE A 460 -27.62 24.70 -0.34
C ILE A 460 -27.77 26.10 -0.99
N GLY A 461 -26.75 26.53 -1.67
CA GLY A 461 -26.70 27.81 -2.36
C GLY A 461 -25.89 27.76 -3.65
N ASP A 462 -25.46 28.94 -4.07
CA ASP A 462 -24.69 29.20 -5.29
C ASP A 462 -23.60 30.25 -5.06
N THR A 463 -23.10 30.33 -3.83
CA THR A 463 -22.03 31.28 -3.46
C THR A 463 -20.63 30.76 -3.84
N GLY A 464 -19.69 31.65 -4.17
CA GLY A 464 -18.33 31.27 -4.60
C GLY A 464 -18.25 30.85 -6.06
N ARG A 465 -17.30 29.94 -6.38
CA ARG A 465 -17.03 29.45 -7.74
C ARG A 465 -17.93 28.29 -8.10
N VAL A 466 -19.10 28.57 -8.65
CA VAL A 466 -20.09 27.56 -9.04
C VAL A 466 -20.63 27.81 -10.45
N THR A 467 -21.18 26.77 -11.06
CA THR A 467 -21.95 26.85 -12.33
C THR A 467 -23.47 26.79 -12.09
N GLY A 468 -23.89 26.48 -10.89
CA GLY A 468 -25.29 26.40 -10.47
C GLY A 468 -25.39 25.92 -9.02
N PRO A 469 -26.61 25.93 -8.44
CA PRO A 469 -26.79 25.54 -7.04
C PRO A 469 -26.42 24.06 -6.79
N HIS A 470 -25.59 23.81 -5.78
CA HIS A 470 -25.21 22.49 -5.30
C HIS A 470 -24.58 22.57 -3.92
N LEU A 471 -24.42 21.43 -3.24
CA LEU A 471 -23.54 21.28 -2.10
C LEU A 471 -22.24 20.62 -2.56
N HIS A 472 -21.10 21.28 -2.35
CA HIS A 472 -19.79 20.62 -2.40
C HIS A 472 -19.41 20.12 -1.01
N LEU A 473 -19.13 18.81 -0.89
CA LEU A 473 -18.68 18.16 0.34
C LEU A 473 -17.22 17.72 0.18
N ASP A 474 -16.31 18.34 0.95
CA ASP A 474 -14.95 17.84 1.17
C ASP A 474 -14.91 16.91 2.38
N LEU A 475 -14.07 15.89 2.32
CA LEU A 475 -13.64 15.11 3.49
C LEU A 475 -12.11 15.18 3.59
N PHE A 476 -11.60 15.49 4.79
CA PHE A 476 -10.16 15.54 5.05
C PHE A 476 -9.79 14.46 6.04
N VAL A 477 -8.62 13.83 5.83
CA VAL A 477 -8.03 12.88 6.75
C VAL A 477 -6.53 13.19 6.89
N GLY A 478 -6.13 13.68 8.06
CA GLY A 478 -4.77 14.12 8.33
C GLY A 478 -4.34 15.23 7.37
N ASP A 479 -5.15 16.30 7.23
CA ASP A 479 -4.98 17.47 6.34
C ASP A 479 -4.93 17.15 4.82
N VAL A 480 -5.34 15.96 4.41
CA VAL A 480 -5.44 15.55 3.00
C VAL A 480 -6.90 15.38 2.61
N GLN A 481 -7.33 16.00 1.52
CA GLN A 481 -8.64 15.76 0.90
C GLN A 481 -8.71 14.34 0.34
N VAL A 482 -9.77 13.59 0.70
CA VAL A 482 -9.96 12.20 0.31
C VAL A 482 -11.33 11.96 -0.30
N ASP A 483 -11.45 10.89 -1.07
CA ASP A 483 -12.72 10.40 -1.60
C ASP A 483 -13.64 9.96 -0.45
N SER A 484 -14.73 10.70 -0.23
CA SER A 484 -15.70 10.42 0.83
C SER A 484 -16.61 9.22 0.55
N THR A 485 -16.62 8.67 -0.66
CA THR A 485 -17.48 7.54 -1.07
C THR A 485 -17.27 6.32 -0.17
N ASP A 486 -16.02 5.96 0.12
CA ASP A 486 -15.69 4.81 0.97
C ASP A 486 -16.14 5.02 2.42
N TRP A 487 -16.09 6.26 2.90
CA TRP A 487 -16.57 6.66 4.23
C TRP A 487 -18.11 6.56 4.33
N LEU A 488 -18.82 7.03 3.32
CA LEU A 488 -20.29 6.93 3.22
C LEU A 488 -20.76 5.48 3.13
N ASN A 489 -19.94 4.59 2.54
CA ASN A 489 -20.18 3.15 2.47
C ASN A 489 -19.76 2.39 3.75
N GLY A 490 -19.28 3.08 4.77
CA GLY A 490 -18.92 2.48 6.06
C GLY A 490 -17.66 1.61 6.04
N LEU A 491 -16.72 1.87 5.13
CA LEU A 491 -15.46 1.10 5.02
C LEU A 491 -14.42 1.49 6.10
N TYR A 492 -14.60 2.61 6.78
CA TYR A 492 -13.69 3.10 7.81
C TYR A 492 -14.34 3.06 9.19
N PRO A 493 -13.52 2.80 10.26
CA PRO A 493 -14.00 2.55 11.63
C PRO A 493 -14.63 3.76 12.30
#